data_1419382f60d375bdb028e8d2104ad87a
#
_entry.id   1419382f60d375bdb028e8d2104ad87a
#
_cell.length_a   1.000
_cell.length_b   1.000
_cell.length_c   1.000
_cell.angle_alpha   90.00
_cell.angle_beta   90.00
_cell.angle_gamma   90.00
#
_symmetry.space_group_name_H-M   'P 1'
#
loop_
_entity.id
_entity.type
_entity.pdbx_description
1 polymer ?
#
loop_
_entity_poly.entity_id
_entity_poly.type
_entity_poly.pdbx_seq_one_letter_code
_entity_poly.pdbx_strand_id
1 'polypeptide(L)'
;MNIRIINTVPEQSDYTIVVSSNKEAAEAADAIYIHNTLDILRKSMSIKEFLHNKNKVLFNLQKLNKVFVKGFIYRMLQGLYVFTKYQRMKKKEPNILFYTPQLSKADIEGLYSVLYYANISRNIINEPSNIFTPERMAEYVCKLFSNTKSNTKSNPYIKINNYNHKDIKRMGLRLIDAVGGSSRNKPHFVVIDYKPPKYKKTICLVGKGVTIDTGGYSMKSGKGMEQMYMDKEGASLSFGLFKCMVDSKCNHRIVCLCPLVENIVSDKSMKPNDVIKAYNGTTVEIVNTDAEGRLILADALAFACKNYNPDYLFDYATLTGWSERLHCHASFTYFTLNDKYEKDIEAYNKEYAEKSIRMPPWVEYIYYIQSSIADVKNSGYKCNSGGLMASLFLMNFIPEKYRKNWIHFDVRLSGYNNPVNIADGFATYLEIIKGI
;
A
#
# COMPACT_ATOMS: atom_id res chain seq x y z
N MET A 1 14.71 -13.79 -11.46
CA MET A 1 14.47 -15.03 -10.70
C MET A 1 13.46 -15.89 -11.46
N ASN A 2 13.79 -17.13 -11.76
CA ASN A 2 12.84 -18.09 -12.35
C ASN A 2 12.11 -18.79 -11.21
N ILE A 3 10.84 -18.47 -11.02
CA ILE A 3 10.01 -19.05 -9.98
C ILE A 3 8.90 -19.85 -10.64
N ARG A 4 8.70 -21.09 -10.22
CA ARG A 4 7.62 -21.94 -10.70
C ARG A 4 6.92 -22.62 -9.54
N ILE A 5 5.59 -22.62 -9.58
CA ILE A 5 4.74 -23.42 -8.71
C ILE A 5 4.27 -24.62 -9.55
N ILE A 6 4.50 -25.81 -9.07
CA ILE A 6 4.25 -27.08 -9.77
C ILE A 6 3.44 -28.03 -8.91
N ASN A 7 2.58 -28.81 -9.53
CA ASN A 7 1.78 -29.87 -8.87
C ASN A 7 2.25 -31.30 -9.20
N THR A 8 3.25 -31.44 -10.07
CA THR A 8 3.93 -32.71 -10.33
C THR A 8 5.36 -32.64 -9.81
N VAL A 9 5.88 -33.78 -9.31
CA VAL A 9 7.25 -33.85 -8.78
C VAL A 9 8.25 -33.60 -9.91
N PRO A 10 9.20 -32.69 -9.78
CA PRO A 10 10.23 -32.45 -10.79
C PRO A 10 11.27 -33.58 -10.78
N GLU A 11 11.80 -33.92 -11.95
CA GLU A 11 12.78 -35.01 -12.12
C GLU A 11 14.11 -34.72 -11.41
N GLN A 12 14.55 -33.48 -11.29
CA GLN A 12 15.81 -33.09 -10.62
C GLN A 12 15.77 -31.69 -9.97
N SER A 13 16.36 -31.57 -8.79
CA SER A 13 16.68 -30.32 -8.11
C SER A 13 18.04 -30.40 -7.42
N ASP A 14 18.79 -29.28 -7.37
CA ASP A 14 20.11 -29.26 -6.71
C ASP A 14 19.96 -29.31 -5.18
N TYR A 15 18.83 -28.86 -4.68
CA TYR A 15 18.52 -28.87 -3.26
C TYR A 15 17.00 -28.90 -3.03
N THR A 16 16.55 -29.76 -2.14
CA THR A 16 15.14 -29.91 -1.77
C THR A 16 14.93 -29.54 -0.30
N ILE A 17 14.01 -28.60 -0.05
CA ILE A 17 13.58 -28.20 1.28
C ILE A 17 12.18 -28.76 1.51
N VAL A 18 12.03 -29.63 2.50
CA VAL A 18 10.72 -30.13 2.93
C VAL A 18 10.11 -29.13 3.92
N VAL A 19 8.83 -28.83 3.76
CA VAL A 19 8.08 -27.95 4.67
C VAL A 19 6.89 -28.75 5.23
N SER A 20 6.75 -28.80 6.56
CA SER A 20 5.72 -29.59 7.22
C SER A 20 5.01 -28.81 8.32
N SER A 21 3.75 -29.08 8.52
CA SER A 21 2.96 -28.64 9.68
C SER A 21 2.91 -29.68 10.82
N ASN A 22 3.52 -30.84 10.61
CA ASN A 22 3.70 -31.86 11.67
C ASN A 22 5.13 -31.73 12.22
N LYS A 23 5.26 -31.51 13.53
CA LYS A 23 6.55 -31.28 14.21
C LYS A 23 7.45 -32.51 14.15
N GLU A 24 6.94 -33.70 14.48
CA GLU A 24 7.70 -34.92 14.46
C GLU A 24 8.19 -35.29 13.06
N ALA A 25 7.30 -35.12 12.05
CA ALA A 25 7.68 -35.33 10.66
C ALA A 25 8.68 -34.30 10.14
N ALA A 26 8.71 -33.10 10.68
CA ALA A 26 9.68 -32.05 10.32
C ALA A 26 11.05 -32.39 10.95
N GLU A 27 11.09 -32.74 12.22
CA GLU A 27 12.33 -33.14 12.94
C GLU A 27 12.97 -34.39 12.29
N ALA A 28 12.19 -35.42 11.96
CA ALA A 28 12.68 -36.64 11.31
C ALA A 28 13.23 -36.41 9.90
N ALA A 29 12.80 -35.39 9.18
CA ALA A 29 13.18 -35.10 7.80
C ALA A 29 14.12 -33.89 7.66
N ASP A 30 14.62 -33.31 8.76
CA ASP A 30 15.36 -32.03 8.78
C ASP A 30 14.61 -30.95 7.97
N ALA A 31 13.32 -30.84 8.20
CA ALA A 31 12.39 -30.00 7.44
C ALA A 31 12.06 -28.70 8.17
N ILE A 32 11.60 -27.71 7.42
CA ILE A 32 11.07 -26.47 7.99
C ILE A 32 9.70 -26.76 8.63
N TYR A 33 9.60 -26.56 9.94
CA TYR A 33 8.36 -26.67 10.67
C TYR A 33 7.56 -25.37 10.65
N ILE A 34 6.28 -25.47 10.29
CA ILE A 34 5.32 -24.36 10.26
C ILE A 34 4.10 -24.74 11.11
N HIS A 35 3.98 -24.12 12.27
CA HIS A 35 2.86 -24.28 13.18
C HIS A 35 1.75 -23.24 12.95
N ASN A 36 2.14 -22.02 12.63
CA ASN A 36 1.23 -20.88 12.49
C ASN A 36 1.77 -19.83 11.52
N THR A 37 0.96 -18.79 11.28
CA THR A 37 1.31 -17.66 10.39
C THR A 37 2.62 -16.95 10.79
N LEU A 38 2.94 -16.90 12.08
CA LEU A 38 4.17 -16.25 12.56
C LEU A 38 5.43 -17.03 12.12
N ASP A 39 5.36 -18.36 12.09
CA ASP A 39 6.46 -19.18 11.61
C ASP A 39 6.69 -18.94 10.12
N ILE A 40 5.62 -18.80 9.33
CA ILE A 40 5.71 -18.43 7.91
C ILE A 40 6.49 -17.12 7.76
N LEU A 41 6.13 -16.10 8.53
CA LEU A 41 6.80 -14.80 8.49
C LEU A 41 8.29 -14.90 8.86
N ARG A 42 8.60 -15.57 9.96
CA ARG A 42 9.99 -15.74 10.44
C ARG A 42 10.84 -16.50 9.42
N LYS A 43 10.34 -17.61 8.89
CA LYS A 43 11.08 -18.46 7.95
C LYS A 43 11.27 -17.76 6.60
N SER A 44 10.28 -17.03 6.10
CA SER A 44 10.43 -16.28 4.84
C SER A 44 11.53 -15.20 4.90
N MET A 45 11.79 -14.64 6.08
CA MET A 45 12.87 -13.67 6.27
C MET A 45 14.26 -14.32 6.26
N SER A 46 14.41 -15.50 6.84
CA SER A 46 15.71 -16.20 6.97
C SER A 46 16.13 -16.94 5.71
N ILE A 47 15.20 -17.36 4.88
CA ILE A 47 15.48 -18.22 3.71
C ILE A 47 16.27 -17.48 2.61
N LYS A 48 16.16 -16.16 2.52
CA LYS A 48 16.89 -15.38 1.50
C LYS A 48 18.41 -15.56 1.60
N GLU A 49 18.95 -15.58 2.81
CA GLU A 49 20.38 -15.81 3.03
C GLU A 49 20.79 -17.25 2.64
N PHE A 50 19.92 -18.20 2.97
CA PHE A 50 20.13 -19.60 2.60
C PHE A 50 20.18 -19.85 1.10
N LEU A 51 19.33 -19.14 0.32
CA LEU A 51 19.27 -19.26 -1.14
C LEU A 51 20.46 -18.65 -1.86
N HIS A 52 21.27 -17.88 -1.15
CA HIS A 52 22.50 -17.29 -1.70
C HIS A 52 23.45 -18.41 -2.10
N ASN A 53 23.92 -18.45 -3.35
CA ASN A 53 24.80 -19.45 -3.93
C ASN A 53 24.14 -20.79 -4.35
N LYS A 54 22.80 -20.92 -4.36
CA LYS A 54 22.12 -22.09 -4.93
C LYS A 54 21.69 -21.82 -6.38
N ASN A 55 21.71 -22.84 -7.23
CA ASN A 55 21.30 -22.71 -8.63
C ASN A 55 19.80 -23.05 -8.79
N LYS A 56 19.34 -24.15 -8.19
CA LYS A 56 17.97 -24.63 -8.29
C LYS A 56 17.51 -25.19 -6.94
N VAL A 57 16.45 -24.64 -6.38
CA VAL A 57 15.91 -25.03 -5.08
C VAL A 57 14.45 -25.44 -5.23
N LEU A 58 14.11 -26.62 -4.71
CA LEU A 58 12.77 -27.15 -4.63
C LEU A 58 12.23 -27.02 -3.19
N PHE A 59 11.12 -26.32 -3.01
CA PHE A 59 10.31 -26.37 -1.79
C PHE A 59 9.23 -27.42 -1.96
N ASN A 60 9.34 -28.54 -1.23
CA ASN A 60 8.30 -29.56 -1.19
C ASN A 60 7.29 -29.23 -0.08
N LEU A 61 6.09 -28.80 -0.46
CA LEU A 61 5.02 -28.37 0.44
C LEU A 61 3.95 -29.45 0.66
N GLN A 62 4.15 -30.68 0.17
CA GLN A 62 3.16 -31.76 0.25
C GLN A 62 2.71 -32.07 1.69
N LYS A 63 3.62 -31.94 2.67
CA LYS A 63 3.36 -32.16 4.11
C LYS A 63 2.89 -30.89 4.84
N LEU A 64 2.80 -29.74 4.17
CA LEU A 64 2.29 -28.51 4.75
C LEU A 64 0.75 -28.53 4.74
N ASN A 65 0.13 -28.09 5.85
CA ASN A 65 -1.33 -27.97 5.89
C ASN A 65 -1.81 -27.02 4.80
N LYS A 66 -2.84 -27.43 4.04
CA LYS A 66 -3.41 -26.66 2.91
C LYS A 66 -3.70 -25.20 3.24
N VAL A 67 -4.15 -24.92 4.47
CA VAL A 67 -4.46 -23.55 4.94
C VAL A 67 -3.23 -22.63 4.89
N PHE A 68 -2.02 -23.18 5.04
CA PHE A 68 -0.79 -22.38 5.06
C PHE A 68 -0.07 -22.30 3.72
N VAL A 69 -0.44 -23.11 2.74
CA VAL A 69 0.32 -23.23 1.48
C VAL A 69 0.37 -21.92 0.71
N LYS A 70 -0.78 -21.28 0.49
CA LYS A 70 -0.84 -19.99 -0.22
C LYS A 70 -0.02 -18.92 0.49
N GLY A 71 -0.24 -18.77 1.80
CA GLY A 71 0.47 -17.79 2.62
C GLY A 71 1.98 -18.02 2.64
N PHE A 72 2.42 -19.29 2.73
CA PHE A 72 3.84 -19.64 2.69
C PHE A 72 4.49 -19.22 1.36
N ILE A 73 3.90 -19.62 0.23
CA ILE A 73 4.42 -19.24 -1.09
C ILE A 73 4.43 -17.73 -1.27
N TYR A 74 3.33 -17.06 -0.94
CA TYR A 74 3.19 -15.62 -1.06
C TYR A 74 4.26 -14.87 -0.26
N ARG A 75 4.43 -15.18 1.03
CA ARG A 75 5.42 -14.51 1.89
C ARG A 75 6.86 -14.82 1.51
N MET A 76 7.12 -16.06 1.09
CA MET A 76 8.43 -16.44 0.55
C MET A 76 8.80 -15.60 -0.66
N LEU A 77 7.88 -15.46 -1.61
CA LEU A 77 8.11 -14.71 -2.84
C LEU A 77 8.18 -13.20 -2.60
N GLN A 78 7.46 -12.71 -1.58
CA GLN A 78 7.65 -11.34 -1.11
C GLN A 78 9.08 -11.10 -0.59
N GLY A 79 9.58 -12.01 0.25
CA GLY A 79 10.93 -11.90 0.82
C GLY A 79 12.07 -11.96 -0.19
N LEU A 80 11.81 -12.57 -1.33
CA LEU A 80 12.78 -12.71 -2.43
C LEU A 80 12.85 -11.48 -3.35
N TYR A 81 11.93 -10.53 -3.20
CA TYR A 81 11.98 -9.29 -3.97
C TYR A 81 13.27 -8.51 -3.71
N VAL A 82 13.91 -8.02 -4.77
CA VAL A 82 15.10 -7.18 -4.72
C VAL A 82 14.97 -6.05 -5.74
N PHE A 83 15.23 -4.82 -5.31
CA PHE A 83 15.30 -3.67 -6.19
C PHE A 83 16.76 -3.42 -6.60
N THR A 84 17.13 -3.76 -7.83
CA THR A 84 18.51 -3.70 -8.35
C THR A 84 18.69 -2.75 -9.54
N LYS A 85 17.68 -1.87 -9.76
CA LYS A 85 17.63 -1.01 -10.96
C LYS A 85 18.90 -0.16 -11.15
N TYR A 86 19.50 0.30 -10.05
CA TYR A 86 20.67 1.19 -10.05
C TYR A 86 21.99 0.48 -9.75
N GLN A 87 21.96 -0.85 -9.55
CA GLN A 87 23.19 -1.62 -9.31
C GLN A 87 23.83 -2.06 -10.61
N ARG A 88 25.15 -1.88 -10.73
CA ARG A 88 25.93 -2.34 -11.90
C ARG A 88 26.04 -3.86 -11.96
N MET A 89 26.31 -4.49 -10.82
CA MET A 89 26.44 -5.95 -10.71
C MET A 89 25.11 -6.56 -10.26
N LYS A 90 24.57 -7.43 -11.09
CA LYS A 90 23.39 -8.24 -10.72
C LYS A 90 23.87 -9.56 -10.12
N LYS A 91 23.43 -9.87 -8.92
CA LYS A 91 23.67 -11.19 -8.32
C LYS A 91 22.92 -12.26 -9.12
N LYS A 92 23.54 -13.44 -9.28
CA LYS A 92 22.88 -14.60 -9.88
C LYS A 92 21.72 -15.01 -8.95
N GLU A 93 20.55 -15.10 -9.51
CA GLU A 93 19.35 -15.48 -8.76
C GLU A 93 19.06 -16.96 -8.96
N PRO A 94 18.68 -17.71 -7.90
CA PRO A 94 18.34 -19.11 -8.01
C PRO A 94 17.05 -19.33 -8.79
N ASN A 95 16.91 -20.51 -9.39
CA ASN A 95 15.62 -21.03 -9.85
C ASN A 95 14.89 -21.65 -8.66
N ILE A 96 13.68 -21.18 -8.37
CA ILE A 96 12.90 -21.65 -7.22
C ILE A 96 11.65 -22.37 -7.73
N LEU A 97 11.46 -23.56 -7.20
CA LEU A 97 10.32 -24.41 -7.49
C LEU A 97 9.54 -24.66 -6.19
N PHE A 98 8.23 -24.49 -6.24
CA PHE A 98 7.33 -24.89 -5.16
C PHE A 98 6.48 -26.06 -5.64
N TYR A 99 6.73 -27.24 -5.08
CA TYR A 99 5.88 -28.41 -5.32
C TYR A 99 4.73 -28.44 -4.33
N THR A 100 3.52 -28.35 -4.84
CA THR A 100 2.30 -28.39 -4.03
C THR A 100 1.14 -29.00 -4.81
N PRO A 101 0.72 -30.23 -4.46
CA PRO A 101 -0.46 -30.85 -5.06
C PRO A 101 -1.78 -30.29 -4.50
N GLN A 102 -1.73 -29.48 -3.43
CA GLN A 102 -2.92 -28.95 -2.75
C GLN A 102 -3.55 -27.72 -3.44
N LEU A 103 -2.81 -27.03 -4.32
CA LEU A 103 -3.30 -25.87 -5.04
C LEU A 103 -3.82 -26.24 -6.42
N SER A 104 -4.98 -25.68 -6.77
CA SER A 104 -5.49 -25.72 -8.13
C SER A 104 -4.70 -24.82 -9.08
N LYS A 105 -4.85 -25.01 -10.38
CA LYS A 105 -4.27 -24.14 -11.39
C LYS A 105 -4.73 -22.68 -11.20
N ALA A 106 -6.00 -22.45 -10.86
CA ALA A 106 -6.55 -21.13 -10.60
C ALA A 106 -5.92 -20.47 -9.38
N ASP A 107 -5.66 -21.23 -8.29
CA ASP A 107 -4.94 -20.71 -7.12
C ASP A 107 -3.53 -20.24 -7.47
N ILE A 108 -2.84 -21.01 -8.29
CA ILE A 108 -1.46 -20.71 -8.74
C ILE A 108 -1.45 -19.44 -9.62
N GLU A 109 -2.37 -19.35 -10.57
CA GLU A 109 -2.51 -18.15 -11.42
C GLU A 109 -2.87 -16.92 -10.59
N GLY A 110 -3.73 -17.07 -9.58
CA GLY A 110 -4.08 -16.04 -8.62
C GLY A 110 -2.87 -15.54 -7.84
N LEU A 111 -2.04 -16.44 -7.31
CA LEU A 111 -0.80 -16.08 -6.61
C LEU A 111 0.19 -15.30 -7.50
N TYR A 112 0.40 -15.75 -8.74
CA TYR A 112 1.26 -15.03 -9.69
C TYR A 112 0.72 -13.64 -9.99
N SER A 113 -0.59 -13.51 -10.16
CA SER A 113 -1.25 -12.23 -10.38
C SER A 113 -1.02 -11.28 -9.22
N VAL A 114 -1.32 -11.69 -7.99
CA VAL A 114 -1.10 -10.88 -6.77
C VAL A 114 0.35 -10.41 -6.69
N LEU A 115 1.31 -11.32 -6.85
CA LEU A 115 2.73 -11.00 -6.77
C LEU A 115 3.20 -10.05 -7.88
N TYR A 116 2.69 -10.21 -9.09
CA TYR A 116 3.02 -9.34 -10.21
C TYR A 116 2.61 -7.90 -9.93
N TYR A 117 1.37 -7.68 -9.47
CA TYR A 117 0.87 -6.33 -9.20
C TYR A 117 1.46 -5.73 -7.91
N ALA A 118 1.70 -6.53 -6.88
CA ALA A 118 2.46 -6.11 -5.71
C ALA A 118 3.88 -5.65 -6.08
N ASN A 119 4.53 -6.32 -7.03
CA ASN A 119 5.87 -5.94 -7.50
C ASN A 119 5.85 -4.64 -8.34
N ILE A 120 4.76 -4.33 -9.03
CA ILE A 120 4.59 -3.00 -9.65
C ILE A 120 4.61 -1.93 -8.55
N SER A 121 3.82 -2.10 -7.48
CA SER A 121 3.83 -1.19 -6.34
C SER A 121 5.22 -1.07 -5.72
N ARG A 122 5.90 -2.18 -5.45
CA ARG A 122 7.26 -2.21 -4.87
C ARG A 122 8.29 -1.49 -5.72
N ASN A 123 8.23 -1.64 -7.05
CA ASN A 123 9.13 -0.94 -7.96
C ASN A 123 8.94 0.58 -7.87
N ILE A 124 7.69 1.05 -7.75
CA ILE A 124 7.40 2.48 -7.57
C ILE A 124 7.87 2.98 -6.20
N ILE A 125 7.61 2.22 -5.12
CA ILE A 125 8.01 2.58 -3.76
C ILE A 125 9.53 2.77 -3.66
N ASN A 126 10.31 1.88 -4.28
CA ASN A 126 11.77 1.88 -4.18
C ASN A 126 12.48 2.90 -5.08
N GLU A 127 11.77 3.61 -5.93
CA GLU A 127 12.39 4.67 -6.75
C GLU A 127 12.88 5.82 -5.86
N PRO A 128 14.16 6.25 -5.97
CA PRO A 128 14.70 7.35 -5.21
C PRO A 128 13.99 8.68 -5.49
N SER A 129 13.84 9.53 -4.47
CA SER A 129 13.08 10.78 -4.57
C SER A 129 13.65 11.79 -5.57
N ASN A 130 14.97 11.82 -5.75
CA ASN A 130 15.62 12.68 -6.75
C ASN A 130 15.32 12.28 -8.20
N ILE A 131 14.92 11.02 -8.42
CA ILE A 131 14.55 10.48 -9.74
C ILE A 131 13.03 10.46 -9.88
N PHE A 132 12.33 10.11 -8.82
CA PHE A 132 10.87 9.96 -8.81
C PHE A 132 10.21 11.14 -8.08
N THR A 133 10.43 12.35 -8.61
CA THR A 133 9.71 13.57 -8.18
C THR A 133 8.21 13.45 -8.45
N PRO A 134 7.34 14.28 -7.86
CA PRO A 134 5.90 14.24 -8.12
C PRO A 134 5.54 14.23 -9.61
N GLU A 135 6.19 15.09 -10.42
CA GLU A 135 5.98 15.15 -11.86
C GLU A 135 6.40 13.86 -12.57
N ARG A 136 7.61 13.35 -12.28
CA ARG A 136 8.11 12.11 -12.92
C ARG A 136 7.33 10.88 -12.52
N MET A 137 6.86 10.82 -11.27
CA MET A 137 5.97 9.76 -10.83
C MET A 137 4.63 9.83 -11.57
N ALA A 138 4.06 11.03 -11.71
CA ALA A 138 2.83 11.24 -12.48
C ALA A 138 2.99 10.81 -13.94
N GLU A 139 4.07 11.22 -14.60
CA GLU A 139 4.38 10.81 -15.98
C GLU A 139 4.54 9.29 -16.13
N TYR A 140 5.29 8.66 -15.21
CA TYR A 140 5.48 7.21 -15.21
C TYR A 140 4.14 6.47 -15.11
N VAL A 141 3.30 6.89 -14.19
CA VAL A 141 1.98 6.29 -13.96
C VAL A 141 1.07 6.53 -15.17
N CYS A 142 1.05 7.73 -15.74
CA CYS A 142 0.31 7.98 -16.97
C CYS A 142 0.74 7.04 -18.11
N LYS A 143 2.04 6.82 -18.28
CA LYS A 143 2.57 5.86 -19.27
C LYS A 143 2.19 4.42 -18.95
N LEU A 144 2.24 4.02 -17.69
CA LEU A 144 1.89 2.66 -17.23
C LEU A 144 0.45 2.28 -17.62
N PHE A 145 -0.47 3.25 -17.61
CA PHE A 145 -1.88 3.02 -17.93
C PHE A 145 -2.28 3.37 -19.35
N SER A 146 -1.47 4.19 -20.06
CA SER A 146 -1.67 4.48 -21.50
C SER A 146 -1.17 3.35 -22.38
N ASN A 147 -0.12 2.64 -21.97
CA ASN A 147 0.49 1.55 -22.74
C ASN A 147 -0.09 0.20 -22.31
N THR A 148 -1.13 -0.27 -22.98
CA THR A 148 -1.47 -1.68 -22.92
C THR A 148 -0.39 -2.51 -23.60
N LYS A 149 0.03 -3.62 -23.00
CA LYS A 149 1.08 -4.56 -23.49
C LYS A 149 0.67 -5.31 -24.75
N SER A 150 0.30 -4.66 -25.79
CA SER A 150 0.22 -5.20 -27.15
C SER A 150 0.04 -4.01 -28.09
N ASN A 151 0.50 -4.10 -29.30
CA ASN A 151 0.30 -3.13 -30.40
C ASN A 151 -1.18 -2.79 -30.68
N THR A 152 -2.05 -2.87 -29.69
CA THR A 152 -3.48 -2.59 -29.72
C THR A 152 -3.80 -1.32 -28.96
N LYS A 153 -4.71 -0.54 -29.52
CA LYS A 153 -5.25 0.75 -29.05
C LYS A 153 -5.36 0.83 -27.51
N SER A 154 -5.06 2.01 -26.93
CA SER A 154 -5.30 2.36 -25.53
C SER A 154 -6.68 1.84 -25.07
N ASN A 155 -6.76 1.32 -23.83
CA ASN A 155 -8.04 0.84 -23.28
C ASN A 155 -9.05 2.02 -23.29
N PRO A 156 -10.13 1.96 -24.09
CA PRO A 156 -11.05 3.08 -24.27
C PRO A 156 -11.84 3.43 -22.99
N TYR A 157 -11.81 2.55 -22.00
CA TYR A 157 -12.51 2.73 -20.73
C TYR A 157 -11.65 3.40 -19.65
N ILE A 158 -10.39 3.75 -19.95
CA ILE A 158 -9.50 4.43 -19.01
C ILE A 158 -9.37 5.89 -19.41
N LYS A 159 -9.73 6.78 -18.49
CA LYS A 159 -9.46 8.21 -18.57
C LYS A 159 -8.41 8.59 -17.54
N ILE A 160 -7.36 9.28 -17.98
CA ILE A 160 -6.26 9.74 -17.10
C ILE A 160 -6.28 11.27 -17.07
N ASN A 161 -6.34 11.84 -15.88
CA ASN A 161 -6.17 13.27 -15.65
C ASN A 161 -4.94 13.46 -14.74
N ASN A 162 -3.96 14.16 -15.24
CA ASN A 162 -2.78 14.58 -14.48
C ASN A 162 -2.88 16.09 -14.24
N TYR A 163 -3.39 16.48 -13.08
CA TYR A 163 -3.55 17.87 -12.68
C TYR A 163 -2.22 18.38 -12.13
N ASN A 164 -1.66 19.39 -12.79
CA ASN A 164 -0.44 20.07 -12.33
C ASN A 164 -0.74 21.09 -11.22
N HIS A 165 0.29 21.76 -10.71
CA HIS A 165 0.17 22.73 -9.63
C HIS A 165 -0.83 23.88 -9.91
N LYS A 166 -0.87 24.39 -11.17
CA LYS A 166 -1.83 25.45 -11.56
C LYS A 166 -3.27 24.93 -11.50
N ASP A 167 -3.49 23.70 -11.94
CA ASP A 167 -4.79 23.05 -11.86
C ASP A 167 -5.22 22.80 -10.41
N ILE A 168 -4.32 22.31 -9.55
CA ILE A 168 -4.55 22.07 -8.13
C ILE A 168 -5.04 23.35 -7.45
N LYS A 169 -4.37 24.50 -7.71
CA LYS A 169 -4.79 25.81 -7.19
C LYS A 169 -6.16 26.22 -7.72
N ARG A 170 -6.38 26.12 -9.03
CA ARG A 170 -7.67 26.49 -9.66
C ARG A 170 -8.83 25.65 -9.13
N MET A 171 -8.58 24.37 -8.86
CA MET A 171 -9.57 23.44 -8.31
C MET A 171 -9.85 23.68 -6.81
N GLY A 172 -9.02 24.44 -6.12
CA GLY A 172 -9.17 24.72 -4.70
C GLY A 172 -8.72 23.58 -3.78
N LEU A 173 -7.81 22.72 -4.24
CA LEU A 173 -7.18 21.64 -3.46
C LEU A 173 -6.04 22.25 -2.60
N ARG A 174 -6.42 23.05 -1.62
CA ARG A 174 -5.49 23.93 -0.90
C ARG A 174 -4.61 23.19 0.10
N LEU A 175 -5.06 22.06 0.62
CA LEU A 175 -4.24 21.23 1.51
C LEU A 175 -3.12 20.53 0.73
N ILE A 176 -3.39 20.08 -0.51
CA ILE A 176 -2.35 19.55 -1.41
C ILE A 176 -1.35 20.65 -1.78
N ASP A 177 -1.84 21.87 -2.09
CA ASP A 177 -0.98 23.03 -2.39
C ASP A 177 -0.12 23.43 -1.19
N ALA A 178 -0.69 23.44 0.02
CA ALA A 178 0.03 23.81 1.24
C ALA A 178 1.22 22.89 1.53
N VAL A 179 1.04 21.59 1.32
CA VAL A 179 2.13 20.63 1.53
C VAL A 179 3.19 20.73 0.42
N GLY A 180 2.77 20.64 -0.85
CA GLY A 180 3.71 20.49 -1.97
C GLY A 180 4.07 21.78 -2.71
N GLY A 181 3.28 22.86 -2.54
CA GLY A 181 3.42 24.08 -3.35
C GLY A 181 4.72 24.85 -3.15
N SER A 182 5.37 24.68 -2.00
CA SER A 182 6.65 25.32 -1.67
C SER A 182 7.84 24.65 -2.32
N SER A 183 7.75 23.36 -2.67
CA SER A 183 8.84 22.62 -3.30
C SER A 183 9.16 23.15 -4.70
N ARG A 184 10.45 23.04 -5.09
CA ARG A 184 10.87 23.20 -6.49
C ARG A 184 10.14 22.20 -7.40
N ASN A 185 10.01 20.95 -6.94
CA ASN A 185 9.26 19.89 -7.62
C ASN A 185 7.78 20.04 -7.25
N LYS A 186 7.01 20.69 -8.13
CA LYS A 186 5.62 21.06 -7.86
C LYS A 186 4.69 19.85 -7.71
N PRO A 187 3.60 19.99 -6.93
CA PRO A 187 2.65 18.92 -6.73
C PRO A 187 1.91 18.55 -8.01
N HIS A 188 1.53 17.27 -8.09
CA HIS A 188 0.63 16.71 -9.08
C HIS A 188 -0.53 16.00 -8.39
N PHE A 189 -1.70 16.00 -9.01
CA PHE A 189 -2.82 15.18 -8.57
C PHE A 189 -3.24 14.29 -9.74
N VAL A 190 -2.95 13.00 -9.62
CA VAL A 190 -3.24 12.01 -10.67
C VAL A 190 -4.56 11.34 -10.35
N VAL A 191 -5.48 11.38 -11.30
CA VAL A 191 -6.78 10.71 -11.23
C VAL A 191 -6.95 9.82 -12.45
N ILE A 192 -7.12 8.52 -12.21
CA ILE A 192 -7.31 7.50 -13.24
C ILE A 192 -8.67 6.86 -13.04
N ASP A 193 -9.53 6.94 -14.04
CA ASP A 193 -10.91 6.46 -14.00
C ASP A 193 -11.07 5.33 -15.02
N TYR A 194 -11.23 4.11 -14.55
CA TYR A 194 -11.64 2.96 -15.35
C TYR A 194 -13.15 2.81 -15.26
N LYS A 195 -13.84 3.08 -16.35
CA LYS A 195 -15.29 3.05 -16.46
C LYS A 195 -15.74 2.09 -17.57
N PRO A 196 -15.94 0.80 -17.29
CA PRO A 196 -16.44 -0.14 -18.29
C PRO A 196 -17.89 0.22 -18.68
N PRO A 197 -18.38 -0.22 -19.86
CA PRO A 197 -19.69 0.17 -20.39
C PRO A 197 -20.87 -0.18 -19.46
N LYS A 198 -20.74 -1.29 -18.72
CA LYS A 198 -21.66 -1.70 -17.66
C LYS A 198 -20.82 -1.99 -16.41
N TYR A 199 -21.19 -1.37 -15.30
CA TYR A 199 -20.52 -1.61 -14.02
C TYR A 199 -21.53 -1.67 -12.88
N LYS A 200 -21.21 -2.43 -11.84
CA LYS A 200 -22.09 -2.65 -10.69
C LYS A 200 -21.93 -1.58 -9.64
N LYS A 201 -20.67 -1.22 -9.31
CA LYS A 201 -20.32 -0.31 -8.22
C LYS A 201 -19.22 0.65 -8.66
N THR A 202 -19.16 1.80 -8.00
CA THR A 202 -18.05 2.75 -8.10
C THR A 202 -17.16 2.61 -6.87
N ILE A 203 -15.89 2.28 -7.07
CA ILE A 203 -14.90 2.08 -6.02
C ILE A 203 -13.80 3.12 -6.19
N CYS A 204 -13.56 3.95 -5.17
CA CYS A 204 -12.47 4.92 -5.15
C CYS A 204 -11.30 4.40 -4.31
N LEU A 205 -10.10 4.44 -4.89
CA LEU A 205 -8.83 4.11 -4.25
C LEU A 205 -8.03 5.42 -4.13
N VAL A 206 -7.81 5.88 -2.90
CA VAL A 206 -7.07 7.12 -2.63
C VAL A 206 -5.72 6.76 -2.02
N GLY A 207 -4.62 7.28 -2.58
CA GLY A 207 -3.28 6.91 -2.12
C GLY A 207 -2.40 8.09 -1.75
N LYS A 208 -1.83 8.09 -0.53
CA LYS A 208 -0.80 9.06 -0.13
C LYS A 208 0.43 8.91 -1.01
N GLY A 209 0.84 10.00 -1.68
CA GLY A 209 1.98 10.04 -2.58
C GLY A 209 3.02 11.09 -2.21
N VAL A 210 3.57 11.04 -1.01
CA VAL A 210 4.67 11.91 -0.60
C VAL A 210 5.98 11.31 -1.08
N THR A 211 6.59 11.90 -2.11
CA THR A 211 7.79 11.34 -2.76
C THR A 211 9.05 11.52 -1.92
N ILE A 212 9.05 12.51 -1.04
CA ILE A 212 10.01 12.69 0.07
C ILE A 212 9.35 13.49 1.18
N ASP A 213 9.50 13.05 2.42
CA ASP A 213 8.97 13.71 3.61
C ASP A 213 10.10 14.08 4.56
N THR A 214 10.38 15.39 4.69
CA THR A 214 11.33 15.91 5.67
C THR A 214 10.69 16.27 7.01
N GLY A 215 9.35 16.22 7.08
CA GLY A 215 8.56 16.74 8.18
C GLY A 215 8.23 18.25 8.07
N GLY A 216 8.78 18.94 7.07
CA GLY A 216 8.68 20.39 6.97
C GLY A 216 9.33 21.09 8.18
N TYR A 217 8.73 22.13 8.73
CA TYR A 217 9.25 22.82 9.91
C TYR A 217 9.22 21.96 11.20
N SER A 218 8.36 20.94 11.27
CA SER A 218 8.41 19.88 12.29
C SER A 218 9.38 18.79 11.87
N MET A 219 10.64 19.16 11.61
CA MET A 219 11.66 18.37 10.93
C MET A 219 11.95 17.03 11.60
N LYS A 220 11.99 15.98 10.81
CA LYS A 220 12.39 14.65 11.25
C LYS A 220 13.89 14.60 11.61
N SER A 221 14.26 13.66 12.49
CA SER A 221 15.68 13.35 12.70
C SER A 221 16.31 12.77 11.43
N GLY A 222 17.63 12.90 11.27
CA GLY A 222 18.34 12.35 10.11
C GLY A 222 18.04 10.87 9.87
N LYS A 223 18.07 10.05 10.93
CA LYS A 223 17.72 8.62 10.87
C LYS A 223 16.25 8.39 10.50
N GLY A 224 15.34 9.23 10.99
CA GLY A 224 13.91 9.16 10.64
C GLY A 224 13.62 9.57 9.20
N MET A 225 14.49 10.43 8.62
CA MET A 225 14.34 10.93 7.25
C MET A 225 14.87 9.97 6.18
N GLU A 226 15.83 9.12 6.52
CA GLU A 226 16.54 8.24 5.58
C GLU A 226 15.61 7.37 4.72
N GLN A 227 14.50 6.91 5.30
CA GLN A 227 13.53 6.04 4.62
C GLN A 227 12.34 6.79 4.02
N MET A 228 12.27 8.10 4.15
CA MET A 228 11.11 8.90 3.76
C MET A 228 10.93 9.05 2.24
N TYR A 229 11.84 8.54 1.42
CA TYR A 229 11.61 8.36 -0.02
C TYR A 229 10.51 7.32 -0.32
N MET A 230 10.19 6.43 0.64
CA MET A 230 9.12 5.43 0.52
C MET A 230 7.73 5.96 0.93
N ASP A 231 7.62 7.19 1.38
CA ASP A 231 6.37 7.77 1.88
C ASP A 231 5.29 8.00 0.80
N LYS A 232 5.53 7.46 -0.38
CA LYS A 232 4.63 7.31 -1.53
C LYS A 232 4.01 5.91 -1.64
N GLU A 233 4.17 5.05 -0.62
CA GLU A 233 3.69 3.67 -0.64
C GLU A 233 2.18 3.59 -0.84
N GLY A 234 1.39 4.45 -0.19
CA GLY A 234 -0.05 4.49 -0.35
C GLY A 234 -0.51 4.68 -1.81
N ALA A 235 0.09 5.65 -2.51
CA ALA A 235 -0.17 5.87 -3.94
C ALA A 235 0.30 4.68 -4.79
N SER A 236 1.45 4.10 -4.45
CA SER A 236 2.01 2.96 -5.18
C SER A 236 1.13 1.71 -5.07
N LEU A 237 0.58 1.44 -3.86
CA LEU A 237 -0.41 0.38 -3.63
C LEU A 237 -1.67 0.63 -4.44
N SER A 238 -2.21 1.85 -4.40
CA SER A 238 -3.41 2.22 -5.17
C SER A 238 -3.22 2.00 -6.67
N PHE A 239 -2.04 2.32 -7.23
CA PHE A 239 -1.74 2.07 -8.64
C PHE A 239 -1.64 0.57 -8.97
N GLY A 240 -0.99 -0.23 -8.12
CA GLY A 240 -0.91 -1.68 -8.32
C GLY A 240 -2.27 -2.37 -8.25
N LEU A 241 -3.08 -2.02 -7.25
CA LEU A 241 -4.45 -2.51 -7.08
C LEU A 241 -5.34 -2.12 -8.27
N PHE A 242 -5.32 -0.84 -8.64
CA PHE A 242 -6.04 -0.35 -9.81
C PHE A 242 -5.66 -1.13 -11.08
N LYS A 243 -4.35 -1.32 -11.32
CA LYS A 243 -3.89 -2.07 -12.49
C LYS A 243 -4.39 -3.52 -12.48
N CYS A 244 -4.34 -4.19 -11.33
CA CYS A 244 -4.87 -5.55 -11.21
C CYS A 244 -6.35 -5.62 -11.57
N MET A 245 -7.17 -4.70 -11.06
CA MET A 245 -8.61 -4.66 -11.32
C MET A 245 -8.93 -4.38 -12.80
N VAL A 246 -8.16 -3.49 -13.45
CA VAL A 246 -8.31 -3.18 -14.87
C VAL A 246 -7.92 -4.36 -15.75
N ASP A 247 -6.74 -4.96 -15.51
CA ASP A 247 -6.22 -6.07 -16.32
C ASP A 247 -7.08 -7.34 -16.17
N SER A 248 -7.72 -7.52 -15.01
CA SER A 248 -8.72 -8.58 -14.78
C SER A 248 -10.11 -8.26 -15.36
N LYS A 249 -10.27 -7.08 -16.00
CA LYS A 249 -11.53 -6.63 -16.60
C LYS A 249 -12.68 -6.68 -15.60
N CYS A 250 -12.46 -6.17 -14.38
CA CYS A 250 -13.49 -6.17 -13.35
C CYS A 250 -14.76 -5.44 -13.81
N ASN A 251 -15.89 -5.84 -13.26
CA ASN A 251 -17.21 -5.28 -13.59
C ASN A 251 -17.60 -4.09 -12.69
N HIS A 252 -16.60 -3.39 -12.11
CA HIS A 252 -16.78 -2.18 -11.32
C HIS A 252 -16.12 -0.99 -12.01
N ARG A 253 -16.64 0.22 -11.76
CA ARG A 253 -15.92 1.44 -12.05
C ARG A 253 -14.87 1.63 -10.94
N ILE A 254 -13.60 1.71 -11.31
CA ILE A 254 -12.51 1.95 -10.36
C ILE A 254 -11.92 3.33 -10.64
N VAL A 255 -11.83 4.15 -9.59
CA VAL A 255 -11.19 5.47 -9.68
C VAL A 255 -10.03 5.51 -8.72
N CYS A 256 -8.83 5.73 -9.24
CA CYS A 256 -7.60 5.88 -8.45
C CYS A 256 -7.23 7.36 -8.37
N LEU A 257 -7.08 7.89 -7.15
CA LEU A 257 -6.83 9.31 -6.89
C LEU A 257 -5.59 9.45 -6.00
N CYS A 258 -4.50 9.96 -6.55
CA CYS A 258 -3.23 10.04 -5.83
C CYS A 258 -2.66 11.47 -5.90
N PRO A 259 -2.70 12.23 -4.79
CA PRO A 259 -1.94 13.46 -4.65
C PRO A 259 -0.45 13.11 -4.49
N LEU A 260 0.39 13.71 -5.34
CA LEU A 260 1.83 13.50 -5.38
C LEU A 260 2.52 14.80 -4.99
N VAL A 261 3.29 14.80 -3.90
CA VAL A 261 3.90 15.99 -3.31
C VAL A 261 5.29 15.69 -2.75
N GLU A 262 6.04 16.75 -2.46
CA GLU A 262 7.19 16.75 -1.56
C GLU A 262 6.86 17.59 -0.32
N ASN A 263 7.12 17.08 0.87
CA ASN A 263 7.05 17.85 2.12
C ASN A 263 8.48 18.28 2.51
N ILE A 264 8.81 19.53 2.22
CA ILE A 264 10.17 20.05 2.42
C ILE A 264 10.17 21.35 3.21
N VAL A 265 11.32 21.71 3.77
CA VAL A 265 11.55 23.03 4.39
C VAL A 265 11.89 24.05 3.32
N SER A 266 11.17 25.17 3.34
CA SER A 266 11.38 26.32 2.45
C SER A 266 10.77 27.57 3.10
N ASP A 267 11.18 28.74 2.65
CA ASP A 267 10.61 30.05 3.06
C ASP A 267 9.09 30.16 2.78
N LYS A 268 8.57 29.33 1.87
CA LYS A 268 7.16 29.29 1.45
C LYS A 268 6.40 28.08 1.97
N SER A 269 7.03 27.22 2.77
CA SER A 269 6.37 26.04 3.34
C SER A 269 5.33 26.44 4.38
N MET A 270 4.30 25.62 4.53
CA MET A 270 3.33 25.75 5.61
C MET A 270 4.03 25.69 6.98
N LYS A 271 3.49 26.42 7.94
CA LYS A 271 4.05 26.58 9.29
C LYS A 271 3.02 26.20 10.35
N PRO A 272 3.46 25.79 11.53
CA PRO A 272 2.55 25.71 12.68
C PRO A 272 1.77 27.03 12.85
N ASN A 273 0.49 26.90 13.20
CA ASN A 273 -0.51 27.95 13.34
C ASN A 273 -1.07 28.56 12.02
N ASP A 274 -0.64 28.06 10.85
CA ASP A 274 -1.33 28.38 9.60
C ASP A 274 -2.75 27.79 9.62
N VAL A 275 -3.74 28.53 9.09
CA VAL A 275 -5.13 28.05 8.91
C VAL A 275 -5.43 27.94 7.43
N ILE A 276 -5.78 26.72 6.98
CA ILE A 276 -5.98 26.42 5.56
C ILE A 276 -7.38 25.89 5.34
N LYS A 277 -8.08 26.42 4.34
CA LYS A 277 -9.42 25.95 3.95
C LYS A 277 -9.30 24.78 2.98
N ALA A 278 -9.76 23.60 3.37
CA ALA A 278 -9.78 22.38 2.57
C ALA A 278 -10.79 22.45 1.40
N TYR A 279 -10.72 21.47 0.49
CA TYR A 279 -11.59 21.38 -0.68
C TYR A 279 -13.08 21.31 -0.34
N ASN A 280 -13.47 20.66 0.75
CA ASN A 280 -14.86 20.60 1.22
C ASN A 280 -15.32 21.85 1.99
N GLY A 281 -14.44 22.82 2.23
CA GLY A 281 -14.71 24.05 2.94
C GLY A 281 -14.30 24.06 4.41
N THR A 282 -14.00 22.92 5.02
CA THR A 282 -13.50 22.79 6.40
C THR A 282 -12.16 23.53 6.55
N THR A 283 -12.04 24.32 7.62
CA THR A 283 -10.79 25.00 7.96
C THR A 283 -9.92 24.13 8.85
N VAL A 284 -8.61 24.08 8.56
CA VAL A 284 -7.63 23.23 9.25
C VAL A 284 -6.53 24.07 9.82
N GLU A 285 -6.36 24.03 11.15
CA GLU A 285 -5.17 24.56 11.82
C GLU A 285 -4.01 23.56 11.67
N ILE A 286 -2.88 24.06 11.19
CA ILE A 286 -1.64 23.28 11.10
C ILE A 286 -0.92 23.40 12.43
N VAL A 287 -0.86 22.34 13.22
CA VAL A 287 -0.07 22.30 14.45
C VAL A 287 1.21 21.49 14.30
N ASN A 288 1.24 20.59 13.30
CA ASN A 288 2.39 19.73 13.01
C ASN A 288 2.54 19.59 11.50
N THR A 289 3.64 20.09 10.93
CA THR A 289 3.90 19.99 9.49
C THR A 289 4.35 18.60 9.05
N ASP A 290 4.72 17.71 10.00
CA ASP A 290 5.00 16.29 9.79
C ASP A 290 3.73 15.42 9.81
N ALA A 291 2.56 16.05 9.90
CA ALA A 291 1.25 15.45 9.71
C ALA A 291 0.64 15.87 8.35
N GLU A 292 1.44 15.86 7.31
CA GLU A 292 1.18 16.31 5.94
C GLU A 292 0.35 15.32 5.13
N GLY A 293 0.58 14.01 5.33
CA GLY A 293 -0.08 12.95 4.57
C GLY A 293 -1.60 13.00 4.72
N ARG A 294 -2.09 13.24 5.92
CA ARG A 294 -3.54 13.39 6.16
C ARG A 294 -4.12 14.64 5.52
N LEU A 295 -3.32 15.69 5.32
CA LEU A 295 -3.76 16.90 4.64
C LEU A 295 -4.03 16.65 3.16
N ILE A 296 -3.09 16.03 2.46
CA ILE A 296 -3.26 15.71 1.05
C ILE A 296 -4.37 14.67 0.81
N LEU A 297 -4.52 13.70 1.73
CA LEU A 297 -5.62 12.73 1.68
C LEU A 297 -6.98 13.40 1.92
N ALA A 298 -7.08 14.36 2.82
CA ALA A 298 -8.32 15.08 3.11
C ALA A 298 -8.90 15.74 1.85
N ASP A 299 -8.09 16.47 1.09
CA ASP A 299 -8.52 17.07 -0.18
C ASP A 299 -8.90 16.00 -1.22
N ALA A 300 -8.10 14.93 -1.32
CA ALA A 300 -8.34 13.85 -2.29
C ALA A 300 -9.62 13.04 -1.97
N LEU A 301 -9.89 12.74 -0.69
CA LEU A 301 -11.10 12.04 -0.23
C LEU A 301 -12.35 12.91 -0.46
N ALA A 302 -12.29 14.19 -0.10
CA ALA A 302 -13.37 15.13 -0.35
C ALA A 302 -13.66 15.29 -1.85
N PHE A 303 -12.59 15.34 -2.67
CA PHE A 303 -12.71 15.37 -4.13
C PHE A 303 -13.34 14.09 -4.68
N ALA A 304 -12.93 12.92 -4.19
CA ALA A 304 -13.49 11.62 -4.58
C ALA A 304 -14.99 11.56 -4.28
N CYS A 305 -15.41 11.93 -3.07
CA CYS A 305 -16.81 11.93 -2.66
C CYS A 305 -17.66 12.87 -3.53
N LYS A 306 -17.17 14.10 -3.80
CA LYS A 306 -17.91 15.11 -4.55
C LYS A 306 -18.03 14.79 -6.04
N ASN A 307 -17.00 14.23 -6.66
CA ASN A 307 -16.95 14.09 -8.12
C ASN A 307 -17.28 12.69 -8.63
N TYR A 308 -17.20 11.66 -7.79
CA TYR A 308 -17.37 10.26 -8.22
C TYR A 308 -18.50 9.53 -7.50
N ASN A 309 -19.04 10.07 -6.40
CA ASN A 309 -20.13 9.47 -5.62
C ASN A 309 -19.88 7.97 -5.37
N PRO A 310 -18.80 7.59 -4.67
CA PRO A 310 -18.38 6.20 -4.54
C PRO A 310 -19.37 5.36 -3.73
N ASP A 311 -19.61 4.11 -4.17
CA ASP A 311 -20.24 3.09 -3.33
C ASP A 311 -19.27 2.61 -2.24
N TYR A 312 -17.96 2.54 -2.56
CA TYR A 312 -16.88 2.13 -1.65
C TYR A 312 -15.69 3.08 -1.78
N LEU A 313 -15.12 3.43 -0.66
CA LEU A 313 -13.99 4.37 -0.56
C LEU A 313 -12.88 3.75 0.27
N PHE A 314 -11.71 3.57 -0.32
CA PHE A 314 -10.53 3.03 0.35
C PHE A 314 -9.38 4.01 0.23
N ASP A 315 -8.68 4.26 1.33
CA ASP A 315 -7.45 5.03 1.27
C ASP A 315 -6.29 4.27 1.91
N TYR A 316 -5.10 4.50 1.37
CA TYR A 316 -3.86 3.85 1.73
C TYR A 316 -2.80 4.90 2.01
N ALA A 317 -2.18 4.83 3.17
CA ALA A 317 -1.15 5.79 3.54
C ALA A 317 -0.15 5.22 4.54
N THR A 318 1.12 5.52 4.37
CA THR A 318 2.15 5.47 5.41
C THR A 318 1.95 6.68 6.32
N LEU A 319 0.92 6.60 7.19
CA LEU A 319 0.40 7.81 7.79
C LEU A 319 0.99 8.08 9.17
N THR A 320 1.15 7.04 9.97
CA THR A 320 1.62 7.22 11.34
C THR A 320 2.63 6.14 11.74
N GLY A 321 3.58 6.52 12.61
CA GLY A 321 4.47 5.55 13.24
C GLY A 321 3.78 4.73 14.35
N TRP A 322 2.46 4.85 14.50
CA TRP A 322 1.72 4.16 15.56
C TRP A 322 1.59 2.67 15.27
N SER A 323 1.33 2.28 14.03
CA SER A 323 1.27 0.88 13.61
C SER A 323 2.56 0.14 13.91
N GLU A 324 3.72 0.77 13.67
CA GLU A 324 5.03 0.19 13.97
C GLU A 324 5.26 -0.03 15.46
N ARG A 325 4.82 0.92 16.30
CA ARG A 325 4.95 0.84 17.77
C ARG A 325 4.04 -0.23 18.37
N LEU A 326 2.87 -0.49 17.80
CA LEU A 326 1.92 -1.48 18.30
C LEU A 326 2.33 -2.93 18.03
N HIS A 327 2.83 -3.20 16.83
CA HIS A 327 2.98 -4.59 16.41
C HIS A 327 4.32 -4.92 15.76
N CYS A 328 5.34 -4.11 15.98
CA CYS A 328 6.65 -4.35 15.38
C CYS A 328 6.55 -4.40 13.84
N HIS A 329 7.10 -5.41 13.21
CA HIS A 329 7.35 -5.38 11.78
C HIS A 329 6.40 -6.23 10.89
N ALA A 330 5.24 -6.67 11.37
CA ALA A 330 4.49 -7.70 10.67
C ALA A 330 3.04 -7.34 10.30
N SER A 331 2.61 -6.09 10.45
CA SER A 331 1.18 -5.78 10.30
C SER A 331 0.93 -4.38 9.72
N PHE A 332 -0.24 -4.19 9.18
CA PHE A 332 -0.84 -2.88 8.92
C PHE A 332 -2.00 -2.64 9.89
N THR A 333 -2.40 -1.39 10.10
CA THR A 333 -3.60 -1.03 10.83
C THR A 333 -4.67 -0.53 9.89
N TYR A 334 -5.93 -0.64 10.31
CA TYR A 334 -7.03 -0.08 9.54
C TYR A 334 -8.11 0.49 10.44
N PHE A 335 -8.83 1.49 9.94
CA PHE A 335 -9.99 2.09 10.58
C PHE A 335 -11.22 1.94 9.68
N THR A 336 -12.33 1.50 10.28
CA THR A 336 -13.64 1.45 9.61
C THR A 336 -14.76 1.46 10.64
N LEU A 337 -15.91 2.03 10.29
CA LEU A 337 -17.13 1.98 11.09
C LEU A 337 -18.03 0.77 10.75
N ASN A 338 -17.57 -0.14 9.90
CA ASN A 338 -18.33 -1.31 9.46
C ASN A 338 -17.67 -2.61 9.92
N ASP A 339 -18.31 -3.29 10.86
CA ASP A 339 -17.78 -4.54 11.46
C ASP A 339 -17.69 -5.71 10.48
N LYS A 340 -18.45 -5.66 9.36
CA LYS A 340 -18.36 -6.71 8.33
C LYS A 340 -16.92 -6.85 7.80
N TYR A 341 -16.22 -5.72 7.58
CA TYR A 341 -14.87 -5.75 7.04
C TYR A 341 -13.85 -6.45 7.95
N GLU A 342 -14.06 -6.47 9.26
CA GLU A 342 -13.15 -7.13 10.19
C GLU A 342 -13.04 -8.63 9.90
N LYS A 343 -14.19 -9.30 9.74
CA LYS A 343 -14.23 -10.74 9.43
C LYS A 343 -13.61 -11.06 8.07
N ASP A 344 -13.91 -10.25 7.06
CA ASP A 344 -13.38 -10.43 5.71
C ASP A 344 -11.85 -10.25 5.71
N ILE A 345 -11.34 -9.20 6.38
CA ILE A 345 -9.91 -8.92 6.51
C ILE A 345 -9.19 -10.06 7.26
N GLU A 346 -9.76 -10.55 8.36
CA GLU A 346 -9.17 -11.67 9.10
C GLU A 346 -9.07 -12.94 8.26
N ALA A 347 -10.09 -13.25 7.46
CA ALA A 347 -10.09 -14.41 6.58
C ALA A 347 -8.99 -14.31 5.51
N TYR A 348 -8.87 -13.16 4.84
CA TYR A 348 -7.83 -12.93 3.83
C TYR A 348 -6.42 -12.88 4.45
N ASN A 349 -6.27 -12.25 5.60
CA ASN A 349 -5.00 -12.27 6.34
C ASN A 349 -4.53 -13.70 6.65
N LYS A 350 -5.45 -14.57 7.05
CA LYS A 350 -5.12 -15.97 7.31
C LYS A 350 -4.70 -16.70 6.03
N GLU A 351 -5.37 -16.44 4.92
CA GLU A 351 -5.09 -17.06 3.62
C GLU A 351 -3.69 -16.71 3.08
N TYR A 352 -3.29 -15.42 3.21
CA TYR A 352 -2.04 -14.90 2.66
C TYR A 352 -0.93 -14.72 3.71
N ALA A 353 -1.15 -15.18 4.94
CA ALA A 353 -0.24 -14.98 6.07
C ALA A 353 0.12 -13.49 6.29
N GLU A 354 -0.80 -12.59 5.99
CA GLU A 354 -0.74 -11.17 6.34
C GLU A 354 -1.29 -10.95 7.75
N LYS A 355 -1.09 -9.76 8.33
CA LYS A 355 -1.59 -9.43 9.66
C LYS A 355 -2.07 -7.99 9.68
N SER A 356 -3.16 -7.75 10.38
CA SER A 356 -3.66 -6.40 10.60
C SER A 356 -4.28 -6.24 11.99
N ILE A 357 -4.40 -5.00 12.42
CA ILE A 357 -5.13 -4.63 13.62
C ILE A 357 -6.14 -3.56 13.27
N ARG A 358 -7.40 -3.79 13.65
CA ARG A 358 -8.44 -2.78 13.57
C ARG A 358 -8.21 -1.72 14.63
N MET A 359 -8.20 -0.45 14.25
CA MET A 359 -8.27 0.65 15.20
C MET A 359 -9.68 0.75 15.77
N PRO A 360 -9.84 0.99 17.09
CA PRO A 360 -11.16 1.10 17.68
C PRO A 360 -11.94 2.28 17.09
N PRO A 361 -13.22 2.10 16.71
CA PRO A 361 -14.02 3.14 16.09
C PRO A 361 -14.59 4.15 17.10
N TRP A 362 -13.74 4.66 18.00
CA TRP A 362 -14.11 5.60 19.06
C TRP A 362 -14.19 7.03 18.51
N VAL A 363 -15.28 7.32 17.84
CA VAL A 363 -15.50 8.60 17.16
C VAL A 363 -15.59 9.80 18.13
N GLU A 364 -15.95 9.55 19.36
CA GLU A 364 -16.02 10.56 20.44
C GLU A 364 -14.65 11.19 20.72
N TYR A 365 -13.54 10.53 20.38
CA TYR A 365 -12.20 11.08 20.55
C TYR A 365 -11.84 12.20 19.54
N ILE A 366 -12.75 12.53 18.64
CA ILE A 366 -12.59 13.65 17.72
C ILE A 366 -12.35 15.00 18.44
N TYR A 367 -12.79 15.14 19.70
CA TYR A 367 -12.56 16.34 20.50
C TYR A 367 -11.07 16.64 20.72
N TYR A 368 -10.17 15.65 20.64
CA TYR A 368 -8.72 15.86 20.77
C TYR A 368 -8.12 16.64 19.60
N ILE A 369 -8.81 16.69 18.46
CA ILE A 369 -8.38 17.43 17.26
C ILE A 369 -9.25 18.67 16.98
N GLN A 370 -10.11 19.08 17.91
CA GLN A 370 -10.81 20.36 17.82
C GLN A 370 -9.83 21.52 17.94
N SER A 371 -10.02 22.54 17.12
CA SER A 371 -9.22 23.78 17.15
C SER A 371 -9.98 24.91 17.84
N SER A 372 -9.27 25.87 18.40
CA SER A 372 -9.84 27.13 18.91
C SER A 372 -9.90 28.25 17.85
N ILE A 373 -9.23 28.05 16.71
CA ILE A 373 -9.13 29.06 15.64
C ILE A 373 -9.57 28.57 14.26
N ALA A 374 -9.87 27.26 14.14
CA ALA A 374 -10.35 26.62 12.94
C ALA A 374 -11.38 25.52 13.29
N ASP A 375 -11.95 24.84 12.30
CA ASP A 375 -12.89 23.74 12.54
C ASP A 375 -12.17 22.52 13.15
N VAL A 376 -10.95 22.24 12.69
CA VAL A 376 -10.16 21.07 13.12
C VAL A 376 -8.67 21.38 13.03
N LYS A 377 -7.86 20.72 13.86
CA LYS A 377 -6.39 20.73 13.73
C LYS A 377 -5.85 19.43 13.18
N ASN A 378 -4.74 19.52 12.44
CA ASN A 378 -4.18 18.37 11.76
C ASN A 378 -3.51 17.36 12.70
N SER A 379 -3.26 17.68 13.96
CA SER A 379 -2.68 16.79 14.97
C SER A 379 -3.16 17.13 16.37
N GLY A 380 -3.18 16.16 17.27
CA GLY A 380 -3.54 16.36 18.68
C GLY A 380 -2.44 15.83 19.59
N TYR A 381 -1.82 16.71 20.39
CA TYR A 381 -0.73 16.31 21.29
C TYR A 381 -1.20 15.64 22.59
N LYS A 382 -2.48 15.73 22.94
CA LYS A 382 -3.04 15.19 24.19
C LYS A 382 -3.39 13.70 24.10
N CYS A 383 -3.40 13.12 22.91
CA CYS A 383 -3.70 11.71 22.69
C CYS A 383 -2.56 11.04 21.91
N ASN A 384 -1.95 10.03 22.52
CA ASN A 384 -0.82 9.31 21.92
C ASN A 384 -1.23 8.31 20.85
N SER A 385 -2.53 8.12 20.58
CA SER A 385 -3.03 7.24 19.53
C SER A 385 -3.01 7.95 18.16
N GLY A 386 -1.82 8.10 17.57
CA GLY A 386 -1.63 8.83 16.32
C GLY A 386 -2.47 8.28 15.15
N GLY A 387 -2.60 6.96 15.03
CA GLY A 387 -3.41 6.32 13.99
C GLY A 387 -4.90 6.65 14.12
N LEU A 388 -5.47 6.54 15.34
CA LEU A 388 -6.87 6.89 15.57
C LEU A 388 -7.12 8.39 15.30
N MET A 389 -6.24 9.28 15.78
CA MET A 389 -6.36 10.71 15.53
C MET A 389 -6.29 11.07 14.05
N ALA A 390 -5.44 10.39 13.29
CA ALA A 390 -5.36 10.55 11.84
C ALA A 390 -6.63 10.08 11.13
N SER A 391 -7.17 8.94 11.53
CA SER A 391 -8.43 8.41 10.98
C SER A 391 -9.61 9.34 11.26
N LEU A 392 -9.74 9.83 12.51
CA LEU A 392 -10.77 10.79 12.88
C LEU A 392 -10.62 12.14 12.17
N PHE A 393 -9.38 12.58 11.93
CA PHE A 393 -9.14 13.76 11.11
C PHE A 393 -9.68 13.55 9.69
N LEU A 394 -9.32 12.45 9.01
CA LEU A 394 -9.78 12.13 7.66
C LEU A 394 -11.31 12.03 7.57
N MET A 395 -11.95 11.48 8.60
CA MET A 395 -13.41 11.34 8.65
C MET A 395 -14.16 12.68 8.51
N ASN A 396 -13.57 13.83 8.90
CA ASN A 396 -14.19 15.16 8.73
C ASN A 396 -14.33 15.57 7.27
N PHE A 397 -13.58 14.94 6.37
CA PHE A 397 -13.58 15.27 4.93
C PHE A 397 -14.45 14.30 4.11
N ILE A 398 -15.05 13.33 4.79
CA ILE A 398 -15.92 12.29 4.20
C ILE A 398 -17.36 12.51 4.67
N PRO A 399 -18.30 12.86 3.76
CA PRO A 399 -19.72 12.96 4.10
C PRO A 399 -20.24 11.68 4.74
N GLU A 400 -21.14 11.82 5.71
CA GLU A 400 -21.65 10.71 6.55
C GLU A 400 -22.11 9.50 5.75
N LYS A 401 -22.83 9.73 4.66
CA LYS A 401 -23.37 8.67 3.79
C LYS A 401 -22.31 7.71 3.22
N TYR A 402 -21.03 8.11 3.17
CA TYR A 402 -19.92 7.27 2.66
C TYR A 402 -19.12 6.58 3.77
N ARG A 403 -19.21 7.05 5.04
CA ARG A 403 -18.36 6.59 6.14
C ARG A 403 -18.49 5.10 6.45
N LYS A 404 -19.70 4.52 6.27
CA LYS A 404 -19.93 3.08 6.49
C LYS A 404 -19.18 2.18 5.50
N ASN A 405 -18.94 2.67 4.28
CA ASN A 405 -18.22 1.95 3.23
C ASN A 405 -16.83 2.54 2.97
N TRP A 406 -16.29 3.23 3.95
CA TRP A 406 -14.92 3.73 3.96
C TRP A 406 -14.03 2.86 4.83
N ILE A 407 -12.83 2.55 4.31
CA ILE A 407 -11.74 1.95 5.07
C ILE A 407 -10.49 2.80 4.85
N HIS A 408 -9.89 3.24 5.95
CA HIS A 408 -8.55 3.80 6.00
C HIS A 408 -7.55 2.71 6.35
N PHE A 409 -6.53 2.52 5.52
CA PHE A 409 -5.41 1.63 5.78
C PHE A 409 -4.17 2.46 6.12
N ASP A 410 -3.76 2.41 7.38
CA ASP A 410 -2.48 2.97 7.84
C ASP A 410 -1.40 1.91 7.61
N VAL A 411 -0.76 2.04 6.45
CA VAL A 411 0.26 1.12 5.95
C VAL A 411 1.58 1.44 6.64
N ARG A 412 2.29 0.43 7.03
CA ARG A 412 3.56 0.62 7.67
C ARG A 412 4.65 0.97 6.64
N LEU A 413 5.49 1.95 7.00
CA LEU A 413 6.71 2.26 6.25
C LEU A 413 7.74 1.16 6.47
N SER A 414 8.14 0.46 5.41
CA SER A 414 9.01 -0.70 5.49
C SER A 414 10.47 -0.30 5.34
N GLY A 415 11.28 -0.52 6.39
CA GLY A 415 12.71 -0.21 6.35
C GLY A 415 13.51 -1.06 5.36
N TYR A 416 14.66 -0.53 4.93
CA TYR A 416 15.66 -1.15 4.03
C TYR A 416 16.00 -2.61 4.35
N ASN A 417 15.98 -2.97 5.61
CA ASN A 417 16.42 -4.28 6.07
C ASN A 417 15.36 -5.37 5.95
N ASN A 418 14.15 -5.04 5.46
CA ASN A 418 13.09 -6.03 5.37
C ASN A 418 12.20 -5.87 4.14
N PRO A 419 12.64 -6.36 2.96
CA PRO A 419 11.87 -6.26 1.72
C PRO A 419 10.53 -7.01 1.77
N VAL A 420 10.33 -7.91 2.74
CA VAL A 420 9.08 -8.66 2.94
C VAL A 420 7.93 -7.72 3.26
N ASN A 421 8.21 -6.60 3.91
CA ASN A 421 7.17 -5.69 4.40
C ASN A 421 6.79 -4.59 3.40
N ILE A 422 7.53 -4.42 2.30
CA ILE A 422 7.19 -3.43 1.26
C ILE A 422 5.94 -3.91 0.52
N ALA A 423 4.93 -3.06 0.42
CA ALA A 423 3.60 -3.40 -0.09
C ALA A 423 2.94 -4.52 0.73
N ASP A 424 3.10 -4.50 2.06
CA ASP A 424 2.41 -5.44 2.95
C ASP A 424 0.90 -5.19 2.95
N GLY A 425 0.10 -6.24 3.09
CA GLY A 425 -1.35 -6.16 2.98
C GLY A 425 -1.90 -6.18 1.55
N PHE A 426 -1.05 -6.16 0.51
CA PHE A 426 -1.51 -6.06 -0.88
C PHE A 426 -2.52 -7.14 -1.26
N ALA A 427 -2.30 -8.39 -0.84
CA ALA A 427 -3.21 -9.49 -1.14
C ALA A 427 -4.55 -9.29 -0.45
N THR A 428 -4.56 -8.94 0.83
CA THR A 428 -5.77 -8.64 1.59
C THR A 428 -6.55 -7.46 0.98
N TYR A 429 -5.88 -6.36 0.62
CA TYR A 429 -6.53 -5.21 -0.04
C TYR A 429 -7.20 -5.60 -1.35
N LEU A 430 -6.51 -6.41 -2.16
CA LEU A 430 -7.02 -6.88 -3.43
C LEU A 430 -8.27 -7.76 -3.26
N GLU A 431 -8.24 -8.70 -2.31
CA GLU A 431 -9.36 -9.61 -2.07
C GLU A 431 -10.59 -8.87 -1.50
N ILE A 432 -10.40 -7.83 -0.67
CA ILE A 432 -11.49 -6.95 -0.23
C ILE A 432 -12.18 -6.29 -1.44
N ILE A 433 -11.40 -5.77 -2.40
CA ILE A 433 -11.96 -5.11 -3.60
C ILE A 433 -12.68 -6.13 -4.49
N LYS A 434 -12.15 -7.34 -4.65
CA LYS A 434 -12.77 -8.41 -5.44
C LYS A 434 -14.05 -8.96 -4.81
N GLY A 435 -14.16 -8.91 -3.48
CA GLY A 435 -15.32 -9.41 -2.72
C GLY A 435 -16.56 -8.48 -2.79
N ILE A 436 -16.45 -7.30 -3.45
CA ILE A 436 -17.54 -6.35 -3.70
C ILE A 436 -18.34 -6.78 -4.93
#